data_3f93779d2b1393382c22338cc02f83ce
#
_entry.id   3f93779d2b1393382c22338cc02f83ce
#
_cell.length_a   1.000
_cell.length_b   1.000
_cell.length_c   1.000
_cell.angle_alpha   90.00
_cell.angle_beta   90.00
_cell.angle_gamma   90.00
#
_symmetry.space_group_name_H-M   'P 1'
#
loop_
_entity.id
_entity.type
_entity.pdbx_description
1 polymer ?
#
loop_
_entity_poly.entity_id
_entity_poly.type
_entity_poly.pdbx_seq_one_letter_code
_entity_poly.pdbx_strand_id
1 'polypeptide(L)'
;MKIIVNDANILIDLVELKILPGFFQLEYDFHTTEMILDELLSEQKEELQTYIDTGRLVVDALSEDDFTEIFNIRSTKTSLSEQDCSAFYQALKKNAALITSDNTLRKFAKANNIEVHGHFWVFDNLVDYGFLSAQSAIDKLNELCTLVNPKLGLPANECQKRIKIWSNQ
;
A
#
# COMPACT_ATOMS: atom_id res chain seq x y z
N MET A 1 -4.00 -12.00 13.13
CA MET A 1 -3.97 -10.59 12.71
C MET A 1 -4.66 -10.46 11.38
N LYS A 2 -5.13 -9.26 11.02
CA LYS A 2 -5.74 -9.02 9.71
C LYS A 2 -4.65 -8.96 8.64
N ILE A 3 -4.84 -9.68 7.54
CA ILE A 3 -3.89 -9.68 6.42
C ILE A 3 -4.14 -8.44 5.55
N ILE A 4 -3.05 -7.80 5.18
CA ILE A 4 -3.02 -6.62 4.31
C ILE A 4 -2.09 -6.91 3.13
N VAL A 5 -2.61 -6.86 1.91
CA VAL A 5 -1.80 -6.93 0.69
C VAL A 5 -1.42 -5.52 0.27
N ASN A 6 -0.13 -5.30 0.06
CA ASN A 6 0.43 -4.01 -0.33
C ASN A 6 0.73 -3.99 -1.82
N ASP A 7 0.20 -2.99 -2.49
CA ASP A 7 0.54 -2.65 -3.87
C ASP A 7 1.85 -1.87 -3.94
N ALA A 8 2.55 -1.94 -5.09
CA ALA A 8 3.86 -1.32 -5.30
C ALA A 8 3.87 0.18 -5.02
N ASN A 9 2.87 0.92 -5.49
CA ASN A 9 2.79 2.37 -5.32
C ASN A 9 2.81 2.81 -3.86
N ILE A 10 2.16 2.06 -2.98
CA ILE A 10 2.17 2.33 -1.54
C ILE A 10 3.57 2.07 -0.97
N LEU A 11 4.17 0.91 -1.26
CA LEU A 11 5.50 0.56 -0.75
C LEU A 11 6.56 1.58 -1.20
N ILE A 12 6.52 2.00 -2.46
CA ILE A 12 7.43 3.02 -3.01
C ILE A 12 7.29 4.33 -2.22
N ASP A 13 6.07 4.83 -2.06
CA ASP A 13 5.84 6.09 -1.35
C ASP A 13 6.25 6.01 0.12
N LEU A 14 6.02 4.86 0.80
CA LEU A 14 6.44 4.66 2.19
C LEU A 14 7.97 4.61 2.35
N VAL A 15 8.69 4.02 1.38
CA VAL A 15 10.16 4.05 1.32
C VAL A 15 10.64 5.49 1.19
N GLU A 16 10.15 6.21 0.20
CA GLU A 16 10.56 7.59 -0.10
C GLU A 16 10.26 8.55 1.07
N LEU A 17 9.13 8.36 1.75
CA LEU A 17 8.75 9.12 2.95
C LEU A 17 9.53 8.73 4.20
N LYS A 18 10.29 7.62 4.18
CA LYS A 18 11.03 7.08 5.33
C LYS A 18 10.15 6.78 6.55
N ILE A 19 8.96 6.25 6.30
CA ILE A 19 7.99 5.87 7.35
C ILE A 19 7.79 4.36 7.49
N LEU A 20 8.59 3.55 6.79
CA LEU A 20 8.56 2.08 6.91
C LEU A 20 8.69 1.58 8.36
N PRO A 21 9.59 2.15 9.22
CA PRO A 21 9.73 1.64 10.59
C PRO A 21 8.43 1.71 11.41
N GLY A 22 7.67 2.80 11.27
CA GLY A 22 6.37 2.93 11.93
C GLY A 22 5.31 2.03 11.28
N PHE A 23 5.30 1.97 9.95
CA PHE A 23 4.33 1.16 9.21
C PHE A 23 4.39 -0.32 9.59
N PHE A 24 5.58 -0.91 9.61
CA PHE A 24 5.76 -2.31 9.96
C PHE A 24 5.70 -2.61 11.48
N GLN A 25 5.49 -1.61 12.33
CA GLN A 25 5.14 -1.80 13.74
C GLN A 25 3.62 -1.95 13.95
N LEU A 26 2.80 -1.59 12.98
CA LEU A 26 1.35 -1.81 13.06
C LEU A 26 1.03 -3.31 13.19
N GLU A 27 0.00 -3.64 13.95
CA GLU A 27 -0.39 -5.03 14.26
C GLU A 27 -1.21 -5.66 13.12
N TYR A 28 -0.60 -5.76 11.93
CA TYR A 28 -1.16 -6.41 10.74
C TYR A 28 -0.16 -7.42 10.17
N ASP A 29 -0.65 -8.39 9.43
CA ASP A 29 0.15 -9.30 8.61
C ASP A 29 0.29 -8.70 7.21
N PHE A 30 1.44 -8.07 6.95
CA PHE A 30 1.69 -7.40 5.68
C PHE A 30 2.22 -8.38 4.64
N HIS A 31 1.58 -8.40 3.48
CA HIS A 31 1.91 -9.25 2.35
C HIS A 31 2.13 -8.42 1.08
N THR A 32 2.91 -8.97 0.17
CA THR A 32 3.08 -8.51 -1.20
C THR A 32 3.42 -9.72 -2.09
N THR A 33 3.61 -9.53 -3.39
CA THR A 33 4.04 -10.61 -4.30
C THR A 33 5.38 -10.27 -4.94
N GLU A 34 6.08 -11.28 -5.47
CA GLU A 34 7.30 -11.06 -6.25
C GLU A 34 7.04 -10.13 -7.44
N MET A 35 5.89 -10.28 -8.12
CA MET A 35 5.50 -9.43 -9.24
C MET A 35 5.38 -7.96 -8.84
N ILE A 36 4.84 -7.68 -7.65
CA ILE A 36 4.73 -6.31 -7.12
C ILE A 36 6.12 -5.74 -6.82
N LEU A 37 7.00 -6.53 -6.19
CA LEU A 37 8.36 -6.09 -5.88
C LEU A 37 9.18 -5.79 -7.14
N ASP A 38 8.86 -6.42 -8.28
CA ASP A 38 9.56 -6.16 -9.54
C ASP A 38 9.33 -4.75 -10.10
N GLU A 39 8.32 -4.03 -9.64
CA GLU A 39 8.10 -2.62 -9.99
C GLU A 39 9.00 -1.65 -9.20
N LEU A 40 9.60 -2.11 -8.10
CA LEU A 40 10.45 -1.28 -7.25
C LEU A 40 11.88 -1.20 -7.80
N LEU A 41 12.52 -0.04 -7.60
CA LEU A 41 13.95 0.12 -7.86
C LEU A 41 14.78 -0.71 -6.87
N SER A 42 16.03 -1.02 -7.23
CA SER A 42 16.93 -1.82 -6.38
C SER A 42 17.11 -1.20 -5.00
N GLU A 43 17.30 0.11 -4.92
CA GLU A 43 17.46 0.85 -3.67
C GLU A 43 16.20 0.76 -2.79
N GLN A 44 15.01 0.77 -3.40
CA GLN A 44 13.74 0.64 -2.68
C GLN A 44 13.56 -0.80 -2.16
N LYS A 45 13.98 -1.80 -2.92
CA LYS A 45 13.97 -3.21 -2.48
C LYS A 45 14.92 -3.42 -1.30
N GLU A 46 16.10 -2.81 -1.32
CA GLU A 46 17.06 -2.87 -0.22
C GLU A 46 16.48 -2.33 1.10
N GLU A 47 15.72 -1.22 1.04
CA GLU A 47 15.03 -0.66 2.22
C GLU A 47 13.97 -1.62 2.79
N LEU A 48 13.34 -2.43 1.95
CA LEU A 48 12.34 -3.42 2.38
C LEU A 48 12.97 -4.73 2.88
N GLN A 49 14.22 -5.02 2.54
CA GLN A 49 14.84 -6.33 2.79
C GLN A 49 14.83 -6.71 4.27
N THR A 50 15.13 -5.77 5.17
CA THR A 50 15.10 -6.03 6.62
C THR A 50 13.72 -6.48 7.11
N TYR A 51 12.64 -5.93 6.54
CA TYR A 51 11.27 -6.30 6.91
C TYR A 51 10.86 -7.66 6.31
N ILE A 52 11.40 -8.00 5.14
CA ILE A 52 11.24 -9.33 4.52
C ILE A 52 11.98 -10.38 5.36
N ASP A 53 13.24 -10.14 5.69
CA ASP A 53 14.07 -11.07 6.46
C ASP A 53 13.53 -11.33 7.87
N THR A 54 12.88 -10.33 8.46
CA THR A 54 12.27 -10.46 9.80
C THR A 54 10.81 -10.95 9.76
N GLY A 55 10.28 -11.22 8.58
CA GLY A 55 8.89 -11.69 8.37
C GLY A 55 7.81 -10.65 8.65
N ARG A 56 8.19 -9.36 8.72
CA ARG A 56 7.22 -8.25 8.85
C ARG A 56 6.54 -7.92 7.53
N LEU A 57 7.20 -8.21 6.41
CA LEU A 57 6.62 -8.21 5.07
C LEU A 57 6.80 -9.60 4.46
N VAL A 58 5.71 -10.30 4.25
CA VAL A 58 5.71 -11.61 3.60
C VAL A 58 5.62 -11.42 2.10
N VAL A 59 6.59 -11.98 1.37
CA VAL A 59 6.56 -12.03 -0.09
C VAL A 59 5.95 -13.37 -0.49
N ASP A 60 4.71 -13.30 -0.99
CA ASP A 60 3.99 -14.51 -1.40
C ASP A 60 4.53 -15.05 -2.72
N ALA A 61 5.00 -16.29 -2.72
CA ALA A 61 5.34 -17.01 -3.92
C ALA A 61 4.07 -17.34 -4.72
N LEU A 62 4.14 -17.19 -6.03
CA LEU A 62 3.03 -17.47 -6.94
C LEU A 62 3.24 -18.84 -7.60
N SER A 63 2.24 -19.72 -7.53
CA SER A 63 2.21 -20.99 -8.24
C SER A 63 1.81 -20.82 -9.71
N GLU A 64 1.94 -21.86 -10.52
CA GLU A 64 1.46 -21.86 -11.91
C GLU A 64 -0.04 -21.60 -12.01
N ASP A 65 -0.83 -22.14 -11.06
CA ASP A 65 -2.26 -21.87 -10.98
C ASP A 65 -2.54 -20.41 -10.64
N ASP A 66 -1.75 -19.79 -9.75
CA ASP A 66 -1.87 -18.37 -9.41
C ASP A 66 -1.59 -17.48 -10.65
N PHE A 67 -0.56 -17.79 -11.42
CA PHE A 67 -0.28 -17.07 -12.67
C PHE A 67 -1.42 -17.23 -13.69
N THR A 68 -2.01 -18.41 -13.78
CA THR A 68 -3.17 -18.64 -14.66
C THR A 68 -4.36 -17.78 -14.26
N GLU A 69 -4.68 -17.70 -12.97
CA GLU A 69 -5.77 -16.85 -12.47
C GLU A 69 -5.48 -15.35 -12.66
N ILE A 70 -4.25 -14.92 -12.39
CA ILE A 70 -3.82 -13.52 -12.63
C ILE A 70 -3.96 -13.17 -14.12
N PHE A 71 -3.53 -14.06 -15.02
CA PHE A 71 -3.69 -13.87 -16.45
C PHE A 71 -5.17 -13.79 -16.89
N ASN A 72 -6.03 -14.64 -16.34
CA ASN A 72 -7.47 -14.61 -16.58
C ASN A 72 -8.07 -13.25 -16.16
N ILE A 73 -7.73 -12.77 -14.97
CA ILE A 73 -8.16 -11.43 -14.51
C ILE A 73 -7.67 -10.34 -15.46
N ARG A 74 -6.39 -10.38 -15.84
CA ARG A 74 -5.79 -9.42 -16.76
C ARG A 74 -6.49 -9.41 -18.12
N SER A 75 -6.89 -10.57 -18.60
CA SER A 75 -7.58 -10.71 -19.90
C SER A 75 -8.98 -10.12 -19.88
N THR A 76 -9.67 -10.16 -18.75
CA THR A 76 -11.01 -9.58 -18.57
C THR A 76 -10.98 -8.10 -18.16
N LYS A 77 -9.92 -7.66 -17.50
CA LYS A 77 -9.75 -6.28 -17.01
C LYS A 77 -8.45 -5.67 -17.54
N THR A 78 -8.42 -5.39 -18.84
CA THR A 78 -7.22 -4.93 -19.55
C THR A 78 -6.68 -3.56 -19.11
N SER A 79 -7.45 -2.81 -18.32
CA SER A 79 -7.02 -1.53 -17.73
C SER A 79 -6.13 -1.68 -16.48
N LEU A 80 -6.00 -2.90 -15.94
CA LEU A 80 -5.08 -3.22 -14.86
C LEU A 80 -3.76 -3.78 -15.41
N SER A 81 -2.64 -3.50 -14.76
CA SER A 81 -1.37 -4.19 -15.04
C SER A 81 -1.39 -5.63 -14.52
N GLU A 82 -0.39 -6.42 -14.88
CA GLU A 82 -0.24 -7.77 -14.31
C GLU A 82 0.03 -7.70 -12.80
N GLN A 83 0.79 -6.70 -12.36
CA GLN A 83 1.10 -6.44 -10.97
C GLN A 83 -0.16 -6.07 -10.19
N ASP A 84 -1.01 -5.17 -10.72
CA ASP A 84 -2.32 -4.85 -10.13
C ASP A 84 -3.19 -6.10 -9.98
N CYS A 85 -3.21 -6.95 -11.02
CA CYS A 85 -3.95 -8.21 -11.00
C CYS A 85 -3.40 -9.17 -9.95
N SER A 86 -2.08 -9.21 -9.75
CA SER A 86 -1.47 -10.04 -8.71
C SER A 86 -1.83 -9.55 -7.30
N ALA A 87 -1.84 -8.24 -7.07
CA ALA A 87 -2.26 -7.63 -5.81
C ALA A 87 -3.73 -7.94 -5.50
N PHE A 88 -4.59 -7.74 -6.49
CA PHE A 88 -6.02 -8.06 -6.38
C PHE A 88 -6.25 -9.54 -6.09
N TYR A 89 -5.61 -10.42 -6.85
CA TYR A 89 -5.76 -11.86 -6.71
C TYR A 89 -5.32 -12.36 -5.33
N GLN A 90 -4.17 -11.88 -4.83
CA GLN A 90 -3.71 -12.24 -3.49
C GLN A 90 -4.64 -11.72 -2.39
N ALA A 91 -5.17 -10.50 -2.53
CA ALA A 91 -6.14 -10.00 -1.58
C ALA A 91 -7.41 -10.86 -1.56
N LEU A 92 -7.90 -11.28 -2.72
CA LEU A 92 -9.05 -12.18 -2.84
C LEU A 92 -8.76 -13.56 -2.25
N LYS A 93 -7.65 -14.19 -2.65
CA LYS A 93 -7.23 -15.55 -2.22
C LYS A 93 -7.06 -15.64 -0.71
N LYS A 94 -6.51 -14.60 -0.08
CA LYS A 94 -6.24 -14.55 1.37
C LYS A 94 -7.40 -13.98 2.18
N ASN A 95 -8.48 -13.53 1.54
CA ASN A 95 -9.54 -12.76 2.19
C ASN A 95 -8.96 -11.56 2.97
N ALA A 96 -8.05 -10.85 2.32
CA ALA A 96 -7.26 -9.75 2.88
C ALA A 96 -7.81 -8.39 2.45
N ALA A 97 -7.44 -7.34 3.19
CA ALA A 97 -7.58 -5.98 2.69
C ALA A 97 -6.44 -5.65 1.71
N LEU A 98 -6.69 -4.73 0.79
CA LEU A 98 -5.72 -4.23 -0.18
C LEU A 98 -5.38 -2.78 0.13
N ILE A 99 -4.09 -2.44 0.18
CA ILE A 99 -3.65 -1.03 0.20
C ILE A 99 -3.13 -0.68 -1.19
N THR A 100 -3.77 0.29 -1.82
CA THR A 100 -3.37 0.81 -3.14
C THR A 100 -3.74 2.28 -3.30
N SER A 101 -2.98 3.01 -4.09
CA SER A 101 -3.29 4.36 -4.55
C SER A 101 -3.87 4.39 -5.97
N ASP A 102 -3.83 3.28 -6.71
CA ASP A 102 -4.38 3.20 -8.05
C ASP A 102 -5.92 3.19 -8.01
N ASN A 103 -6.55 4.17 -8.67
CA ASN A 103 -8.01 4.32 -8.65
C ASN A 103 -8.73 3.21 -9.45
N THR A 104 -8.10 2.67 -10.48
CA THR A 104 -8.69 1.59 -11.29
C THR A 104 -8.71 0.30 -10.50
N LEU A 105 -7.58 -0.05 -9.88
CA LEU A 105 -7.46 -1.20 -9.00
C LEU A 105 -8.40 -1.07 -7.78
N ARG A 106 -8.44 0.11 -7.16
CA ARG A 106 -9.34 0.41 -6.03
C ARG A 106 -10.81 0.15 -6.37
N LYS A 107 -11.29 0.67 -7.51
CA LYS A 107 -12.67 0.47 -7.95
C LYS A 107 -12.97 -1.00 -8.25
N PHE A 108 -12.05 -1.69 -8.90
CA PHE A 108 -12.18 -3.10 -9.24
C PHE A 108 -12.22 -3.97 -7.97
N ALA A 109 -11.32 -3.75 -7.03
CA ALA A 109 -11.28 -4.48 -5.77
C ALA A 109 -12.56 -4.27 -4.95
N LYS A 110 -13.04 -3.04 -4.81
CA LYS A 110 -14.30 -2.73 -4.12
C LYS A 110 -15.51 -3.39 -4.76
N ALA A 111 -15.56 -3.42 -6.10
CA ALA A 111 -16.64 -4.10 -6.84
C ALA A 111 -16.65 -5.63 -6.60
N ASN A 112 -15.53 -6.20 -6.16
CA ASN A 112 -15.39 -7.59 -5.77
C ASN A 112 -15.37 -7.82 -4.24
N ASN A 113 -15.91 -6.86 -3.48
CA ASN A 113 -16.04 -6.92 -2.02
C ASN A 113 -14.72 -7.01 -1.24
N ILE A 114 -13.62 -6.57 -1.83
CA ILE A 114 -12.35 -6.44 -1.13
C ILE A 114 -12.32 -5.09 -0.41
N GLU A 115 -11.97 -5.10 0.87
CA GLU A 115 -11.72 -3.87 1.63
C GLU A 115 -10.46 -3.19 1.11
N VAL A 116 -10.56 -1.87 0.83
CA VAL A 116 -9.46 -1.13 0.19
C VAL A 116 -9.10 0.11 1.00
N HIS A 117 -7.83 0.24 1.29
CA HIS A 117 -7.21 1.38 1.95
C HIS A 117 -6.26 2.13 1.01
N GLY A 118 -5.76 3.28 1.46
CA GLY A 118 -4.77 4.09 0.78
C GLY A 118 -3.92 4.87 1.78
N HIS A 119 -3.20 5.88 1.31
CA HIS A 119 -2.27 6.67 2.12
C HIS A 119 -2.90 7.26 3.40
N PHE A 120 -4.13 7.76 3.33
CA PHE A 120 -4.79 8.32 4.50
C PHE A 120 -4.96 7.29 5.63
N TRP A 121 -5.32 6.07 5.28
CA TRP A 121 -5.41 4.99 6.27
C TRP A 121 -4.06 4.71 6.92
N VAL A 122 -2.98 4.74 6.14
CA VAL A 122 -1.62 4.56 6.67
C VAL A 122 -1.29 5.66 7.65
N PHE A 123 -1.46 6.93 7.27
CA PHE A 123 -1.18 8.06 8.15
C PHE A 123 -2.03 8.05 9.41
N ASP A 124 -3.35 7.81 9.28
CA ASP A 124 -4.26 7.76 10.41
C ASP A 124 -3.81 6.69 11.43
N ASN A 125 -3.47 5.47 10.95
CA ASN A 125 -2.97 4.42 11.83
C ASN A 125 -1.63 4.79 12.48
N LEU A 126 -0.69 5.36 11.74
CA LEU A 126 0.62 5.75 12.29
C LEU A 126 0.47 6.79 13.40
N VAL A 127 -0.44 7.74 13.25
CA VAL A 127 -0.72 8.77 14.28
C VAL A 127 -1.46 8.16 15.45
N ASP A 128 -2.51 7.39 15.21
CA ASP A 128 -3.36 6.79 16.25
C ASP A 128 -2.58 5.83 17.16
N TYR A 129 -1.64 5.08 16.59
CA TYR A 129 -0.75 4.19 17.36
C TYR A 129 0.51 4.86 17.90
N GLY A 130 0.71 6.15 17.65
CA GLY A 130 1.85 6.92 18.15
C GLY A 130 3.18 6.61 17.47
N PHE A 131 3.17 5.94 16.31
CA PHE A 131 4.39 5.66 15.52
C PHE A 131 4.84 6.86 14.68
N LEU A 132 3.95 7.85 14.52
CA LEU A 132 4.25 9.12 13.88
C LEU A 132 3.59 10.23 14.68
N SER A 133 4.34 11.29 15.02
CA SER A 133 3.74 12.44 15.68
C SER A 133 2.81 13.19 14.72
N ALA A 134 1.82 13.89 15.28
CA ALA A 134 0.89 14.71 14.50
C ALA A 134 1.62 15.70 13.58
N GLN A 135 2.65 16.39 14.07
CA GLN A 135 3.44 17.32 13.26
C GLN A 135 4.19 16.59 12.15
N SER A 136 4.83 15.44 12.45
CA SER A 136 5.52 14.66 11.43
C SER A 136 4.55 14.12 10.37
N ALA A 137 3.32 13.76 10.75
CA ALA A 137 2.29 13.32 9.79
C ALA A 137 1.90 14.45 8.83
N ILE A 138 1.74 15.68 9.33
CA ILE A 138 1.47 16.86 8.50
C ILE A 138 2.63 17.10 7.52
N ASP A 139 3.87 17.08 8.01
CA ASP A 139 5.06 17.32 7.19
C ASP A 139 5.20 16.22 6.10
N LYS A 140 5.01 14.96 6.47
CA LYS A 140 5.08 13.82 5.55
C LYS A 140 3.93 13.79 4.54
N LEU A 141 2.72 14.19 4.92
CA LEU A 141 1.61 14.32 3.99
C LEU A 141 1.88 15.42 2.95
N ASN A 142 2.43 16.56 3.37
CA ASN A 142 2.84 17.62 2.47
C ASN A 142 3.99 17.17 1.55
N GLU A 143 5.01 16.48 2.09
CA GLU A 143 6.12 15.91 1.33
C GLU A 143 5.61 14.91 0.27
N LEU A 144 4.67 14.05 0.62
CA LEU A 144 4.02 13.11 -0.32
C LEU A 144 3.39 13.86 -1.50
N CYS A 145 2.58 14.89 -1.22
CA CYS A 145 1.81 15.60 -2.24
C CYS A 145 2.64 16.55 -3.10
N THR A 146 3.82 16.99 -2.64
CA THR A 146 4.61 18.01 -3.33
C THR A 146 5.92 17.51 -3.91
N LEU A 147 6.55 16.52 -3.28
CA LEU A 147 7.88 16.04 -3.64
C LEU A 147 7.90 14.58 -4.06
N VAL A 148 7.34 13.69 -3.25
CA VAL A 148 7.41 12.25 -3.46
C VAL A 148 6.51 11.80 -4.59
N ASN A 149 5.24 12.18 -4.54
CA ASN A 149 4.25 11.78 -5.53
C ASN A 149 3.28 12.93 -5.90
N PRO A 150 3.76 14.00 -6.57
CA PRO A 150 2.94 15.17 -6.89
C PRO A 150 1.71 14.86 -7.77
N LYS A 151 1.74 13.73 -8.50
CA LYS A 151 0.65 13.29 -9.38
C LYS A 151 -0.37 12.40 -8.69
N LEU A 152 -0.17 12.07 -7.42
CA LEU A 152 -1.06 11.19 -6.65
C LEU A 152 -2.51 11.71 -6.59
N GLY A 153 -2.65 13.05 -6.50
CA GLY A 153 -3.98 13.68 -6.55
C GLY A 153 -4.88 13.35 -5.37
N LEU A 154 -4.33 13.28 -4.16
CA LEU A 154 -5.14 13.12 -2.96
C LEU A 154 -6.18 14.24 -2.85
N PRO A 155 -7.45 13.95 -2.44
CA PRO A 155 -8.48 14.96 -2.29
C PRO A 155 -8.05 16.07 -1.31
N ALA A 156 -7.99 17.31 -1.76
CA ALA A 156 -7.50 18.45 -0.97
C ALA A 156 -8.31 18.66 0.32
N ASN A 157 -9.63 18.46 0.27
CA ASN A 157 -10.51 18.54 1.44
C ASN A 157 -10.16 17.48 2.51
N GLU A 158 -9.80 16.26 2.10
CA GLU A 158 -9.41 15.20 3.02
C GLU A 158 -8.02 15.45 3.61
N CYS A 159 -7.08 16.01 2.83
CA CYS A 159 -5.80 16.46 3.36
C CYS A 159 -5.98 17.55 4.42
N GLN A 160 -6.76 18.59 4.11
CA GLN A 160 -7.03 19.70 5.04
C GLN A 160 -7.73 19.25 6.32
N LYS A 161 -8.69 18.32 6.19
CA LYS A 161 -9.39 17.73 7.33
C LYS A 161 -8.42 17.04 8.29
N ARG A 162 -7.50 16.23 7.78
CA ARG A 162 -6.49 15.54 8.60
C ARG A 162 -5.49 16.51 9.22
N ILE A 163 -4.97 17.45 8.45
CA ILE A 163 -4.08 18.49 8.99
C ILE A 163 -4.74 19.22 10.16
N LYS A 164 -6.03 19.57 10.04
CA LYS A 164 -6.78 20.21 11.12
C LYS A 164 -6.94 19.31 12.34
N ILE A 165 -7.25 18.01 12.14
CA ILE A 165 -7.39 17.04 13.25
C ILE A 165 -6.04 16.90 13.97
N TRP A 166 -4.97 16.66 13.23
CA TRP A 166 -3.64 16.44 13.80
C TRP A 166 -3.05 17.70 14.44
N SER A 167 -3.36 18.91 13.93
CA SER A 167 -2.92 20.18 14.54
C SER A 167 -3.56 20.46 15.90
N ASN A 168 -4.63 19.75 16.25
CA ASN A 168 -5.33 19.91 17.53
C ASN A 168 -5.01 18.79 18.55
N GLN A 169 -4.09 17.90 18.22
CA GLN A 169 -3.55 16.87 19.11
C GLN A 169 -2.27 17.35 19.79
#